data_8555e862d37b110a4250a026ed5625c6
#
_entry.id   8555e862d37b110a4250a026ed5625c6
#
_cell.length_a   1.000
_cell.length_b   1.000
_cell.length_c   1.000
_cell.angle_alpha   90.00
_cell.angle_beta   90.00
_cell.angle_gamma   90.00
#
_symmetry.space_group_name_H-M   'P 1'
#
loop_
_entity.id
_entity.type
_entity.pdbx_description
1 polymer ?
#
loop_
_entity_poly.entity_id
_entity_poly.type
_entity_poly.pdbx_seq_one_letter_code
_entity_poly.pdbx_strand_id
1 'polypeptide(L)'
;MKVMLVNDDGYGAPGIEAMAEALKNAGHEVLVAAPDGQRSGSGQSVTLDGEVRAVRKPLGWALTGTPADCVRAGLLHLMPDCDMVISGINLGANLGTDCNYSGTAAAAREAVMNGRAAMAVSCAIRPGEKWCFRDAVYLAEYAVK
;
A
#
# COMPACT_ATOMS: atom_id res chain seq x y z
N MET A 1 3.33 3.58 16.31
CA MET A 1 2.02 3.43 15.63
C MET A 1 1.92 2.05 15.02
N LYS A 2 0.69 1.56 14.79
CA LYS A 2 0.38 0.38 13.99
C LYS A 2 0.07 0.80 12.56
N VAL A 3 0.94 0.44 11.64
CA VAL A 3 0.87 0.88 10.23
C VAL A 3 0.62 -0.32 9.34
N MET A 4 -0.44 -0.25 8.55
CA MET A 4 -0.70 -1.22 7.49
C MET A 4 -0.18 -0.69 6.15
N LEU A 5 0.63 -1.50 5.46
CA LEU A 5 1.13 -1.22 4.12
C LEU A 5 0.32 -1.98 3.07
N VAL A 6 -0.01 -1.30 2.01
CA VAL A 6 -0.68 -1.84 0.82
C VAL A 6 -0.03 -1.25 -0.43
N ASN A 7 -0.21 -1.85 -1.60
CA ASN A 7 0.20 -1.31 -2.89
C ASN A 7 -0.63 -1.92 -4.02
N ASP A 8 -0.35 -1.57 -5.26
CA ASP A 8 -0.86 -2.21 -6.47
C ASP A 8 0.24 -2.90 -7.32
N ASP A 9 1.51 -2.75 -6.93
CA ASP A 9 2.63 -3.49 -7.55
C ASP A 9 2.71 -4.96 -7.08
N GLY A 10 2.06 -5.28 -5.96
CA GLY A 10 1.99 -6.62 -5.39
C GLY A 10 2.90 -6.83 -4.17
N TYR A 11 2.62 -7.90 -3.43
CA TYR A 11 3.42 -8.33 -2.27
C TYR A 11 4.86 -8.65 -2.71
N GLY A 12 5.84 -8.11 -2.00
CA GLY A 12 7.27 -8.30 -2.32
C GLY A 12 7.80 -7.34 -3.39
N ALA A 13 6.98 -6.37 -3.85
CA ALA A 13 7.50 -5.31 -4.72
C ALA A 13 8.53 -4.44 -3.98
N PRO A 14 9.59 -3.96 -4.65
CA PRO A 14 10.68 -3.25 -3.99
C PRO A 14 10.25 -2.03 -3.19
N GLY A 15 9.22 -1.30 -3.66
CA GLY A 15 8.72 -0.10 -3.00
C GLY A 15 8.07 -0.38 -1.65
N ILE A 16 7.25 -1.44 -1.55
CA ILE A 16 6.59 -1.79 -0.28
C ILE A 16 7.59 -2.41 0.71
N GLU A 17 8.59 -3.15 0.22
CA GLU A 17 9.66 -3.70 1.07
C GLU A 17 10.52 -2.59 1.67
N ALA A 18 10.93 -1.61 0.86
CA ALA A 18 11.69 -0.46 1.33
C ALA A 18 10.92 0.35 2.40
N MET A 19 9.61 0.57 2.19
CA MET A 19 8.76 1.25 3.17
C MET A 19 8.61 0.43 4.46
N ALA A 20 8.41 -0.89 4.34
CA ALA A 20 8.27 -1.77 5.51
C ALA A 20 9.54 -1.80 6.36
N GLU A 21 10.70 -1.86 5.73
CA GLU A 21 11.99 -1.83 6.42
C GLU A 21 12.19 -0.51 7.17
N ALA A 22 11.98 0.62 6.50
CA ALA A 22 12.16 1.93 7.08
C ALA A 22 11.24 2.17 8.29
N LEU A 23 9.95 1.89 8.17
CA LEU A 23 8.99 2.08 9.26
C LEU A 23 9.26 1.15 10.46
N LYS A 24 9.70 -0.09 10.22
CA LYS A 24 10.14 -0.99 11.30
C LYS A 24 11.37 -0.46 12.02
N ASN A 25 12.35 0.05 11.28
CA ASN A 25 13.56 0.66 11.84
C ASN A 25 13.23 1.92 12.65
N ALA A 26 12.18 2.65 12.28
CA ALA A 26 11.65 3.78 13.03
C ALA A 26 10.80 3.38 14.26
N GLY A 27 10.64 2.09 14.54
CA GLY A 27 9.96 1.57 15.73
C GLY A 27 8.44 1.43 15.57
N HIS A 28 7.91 1.43 14.36
CA HIS A 28 6.48 1.16 14.12
C HIS A 28 6.19 -0.35 14.03
N GLU A 29 4.99 -0.74 14.45
CA GLU A 29 4.45 -2.06 14.16
C GLU A 29 3.91 -2.05 12.72
N VAL A 30 4.46 -2.90 11.85
CA VAL A 30 4.15 -2.88 10.42
C VAL A 30 3.59 -4.22 9.96
N LEU A 31 2.44 -4.18 9.29
CA LEU A 31 1.83 -5.32 8.60
C LEU A 31 1.66 -4.97 7.11
N VAL A 32 2.11 -5.86 6.24
CA VAL A 32 1.83 -5.77 4.80
C VAL A 32 0.56 -6.56 4.48
N ALA A 33 -0.42 -5.91 3.85
CA ALA A 33 -1.60 -6.54 3.26
C ALA A 33 -1.71 -6.08 1.80
N ALA A 34 -1.14 -6.83 0.87
CA ALA A 34 -0.99 -6.41 -0.51
C ALA A 34 -1.46 -7.49 -1.50
N PRO A 35 -1.81 -7.14 -2.74
CA PRO A 35 -2.16 -8.11 -3.76
C PRO A 35 -1.05 -9.15 -3.98
N ASP A 36 -1.42 -10.36 -4.35
CA ASP A 36 -0.49 -11.46 -4.67
C ASP A 36 0.30 -11.25 -5.97
N GLY A 37 -0.06 -10.24 -6.75
CA GLY A 37 0.61 -9.79 -7.96
C GLY A 37 0.18 -8.39 -8.36
N GLN A 38 0.74 -7.88 -9.45
CA GLN A 38 0.48 -6.52 -9.93
C GLN A 38 -1.00 -6.32 -10.30
N ARG A 39 -1.55 -5.16 -9.89
CA ARG A 39 -2.94 -4.73 -10.12
C ARG A 39 -3.01 -3.29 -10.68
N SER A 40 -2.07 -2.94 -11.56
CA SER A 40 -2.03 -1.61 -12.20
C SER A 40 -3.34 -1.30 -12.91
N GLY A 41 -3.81 -0.05 -12.78
CA GLY A 41 -5.05 0.41 -13.41
C GLY A 41 -6.32 -0.13 -12.75
N SER A 42 -6.25 -0.76 -11.60
CA SER A 42 -7.43 -1.29 -10.90
C SER A 42 -8.39 -0.22 -10.39
N GLY A 43 -7.93 1.01 -10.24
CA GLY A 43 -8.74 2.12 -9.69
C GLY A 43 -9.34 1.76 -8.34
N GLN A 44 -10.57 2.22 -8.10
CA GLN A 44 -11.32 1.97 -6.86
C GLN A 44 -12.14 0.66 -6.93
N SER A 45 -11.76 -0.30 -7.78
CA SER A 45 -12.50 -1.56 -7.90
C SER A 45 -12.40 -2.41 -6.63
N VAL A 46 -13.47 -3.12 -6.33
CA VAL A 46 -13.55 -4.11 -5.25
C VAL A 46 -14.13 -5.41 -5.81
N THR A 47 -13.78 -6.53 -5.20
CA THR A 47 -14.35 -7.84 -5.52
C THR A 47 -15.76 -7.93 -4.95
N LEU A 48 -16.77 -7.98 -5.83
CA LEU A 48 -18.20 -8.10 -5.45
C LEU A 48 -18.62 -9.57 -5.38
N ASP A 49 -18.15 -10.39 -6.31
CA ASP A 49 -18.45 -11.80 -6.41
C ASP A 49 -17.19 -12.65 -6.23
N GLY A 50 -17.29 -13.71 -5.45
CA GLY A 50 -16.20 -14.64 -5.22
C GLY A 50 -15.45 -14.42 -3.90
N GLU A 51 -14.27 -15.00 -3.80
CA GLU A 51 -13.46 -15.03 -2.59
C GLU A 51 -12.18 -14.21 -2.75
N VAL A 52 -11.86 -13.40 -1.77
CA VAL A 52 -10.52 -12.84 -1.59
C VAL A 52 -9.75 -13.76 -0.64
N ARG A 53 -8.80 -14.51 -1.17
CA ARG A 53 -7.96 -15.41 -0.40
C ARG A 53 -6.72 -14.68 0.10
N ALA A 54 -6.33 -14.93 1.35
CA ALA A 54 -5.15 -14.37 1.98
C ALA A 54 -4.14 -15.48 2.32
N VAL A 55 -2.91 -15.33 1.88
CA VAL A 55 -1.80 -16.25 2.16
C VAL A 55 -0.79 -15.55 3.05
N ARG A 56 -0.48 -16.17 4.19
CA ARG A 56 0.52 -15.64 5.15
C ARG A 56 1.90 -15.58 4.51
N LYS A 57 2.60 -14.48 4.74
CA LYS A 57 3.94 -14.18 4.25
C LYS A 57 4.79 -13.58 5.39
N PRO A 58 6.12 -13.49 5.27
CA PRO A 58 6.99 -12.99 6.35
C PRO A 58 6.65 -11.59 6.86
N LEU A 59 6.21 -10.68 5.98
CA LEU A 59 5.86 -9.30 6.34
C LEU A 59 4.35 -9.09 6.56
N GLY A 60 3.53 -10.12 6.41
CA GLY A 60 2.07 -10.00 6.52
C GLY A 60 1.32 -10.98 5.63
N TRP A 61 0.56 -10.48 4.64
CA TRP A 61 -0.35 -11.29 3.83
C TRP A 61 -0.36 -10.85 2.36
N ALA A 62 -0.32 -11.83 1.47
CA ALA A 62 -0.60 -11.65 0.05
C ALA A 62 -2.06 -12.05 -0.25
N LEU A 63 -2.82 -11.20 -0.93
CA LEU A 63 -4.25 -11.38 -1.17
C LEU A 63 -4.56 -11.45 -2.67
N THR A 64 -5.55 -12.25 -3.05
CA THR A 64 -5.96 -12.38 -4.47
C THR A 64 -6.78 -11.19 -4.98
N GLY A 65 -7.15 -10.26 -4.11
CA GLY A 65 -8.00 -9.10 -4.42
C GLY A 65 -7.27 -7.88 -5.00
N THR A 66 -8.04 -6.80 -5.15
CA THR A 66 -7.55 -5.47 -5.51
C THR A 66 -6.86 -4.79 -4.31
N PRO A 67 -6.14 -3.66 -4.51
CA PRO A 67 -5.61 -2.88 -3.39
C PRO A 67 -6.69 -2.42 -2.39
N ALA A 68 -7.87 -2.05 -2.87
CA ALA A 68 -9.01 -1.72 -2.00
C ALA A 68 -9.50 -2.93 -1.19
N ASP A 69 -9.58 -4.12 -1.80
CA ASP A 69 -9.90 -5.36 -1.07
C ASP A 69 -8.88 -5.68 0.01
N CYS A 70 -7.58 -5.44 -0.27
CA CYS A 70 -6.51 -5.64 0.70
C CYS A 70 -6.68 -4.72 1.92
N VAL A 71 -7.05 -3.45 1.70
CA VAL A 71 -7.36 -2.53 2.79
C VAL A 71 -8.55 -3.01 3.61
N ARG A 72 -9.65 -3.39 2.97
CA ARG A 72 -10.86 -3.88 3.66
C ARG A 72 -10.57 -5.12 4.49
N ALA A 73 -9.94 -6.14 3.88
CA ALA A 73 -9.56 -7.36 4.57
C ALA A 73 -8.58 -7.06 5.73
N GLY A 74 -7.64 -6.16 5.49
CA GLY A 74 -6.67 -5.72 6.49
C GLY A 74 -7.35 -5.08 7.70
N LEU A 75 -8.19 -4.09 7.50
CA LEU A 75 -8.86 -3.35 8.57
C LEU A 75 -9.94 -4.17 9.29
N LEU A 76 -10.57 -5.13 8.62
CA LEU A 76 -11.60 -5.96 9.23
C LEU A 76 -11.04 -7.16 9.99
N HIS A 77 -9.93 -7.75 9.53
CA HIS A 77 -9.50 -9.07 10.01
C HIS A 77 -8.02 -9.18 10.39
N LEU A 78 -7.11 -8.42 9.73
CA LEU A 78 -5.68 -8.66 9.88
C LEU A 78 -5.02 -7.68 10.87
N MET A 79 -5.47 -6.42 10.91
CA MET A 79 -5.01 -5.37 11.80
C MET A 79 -6.16 -4.37 12.09
N PRO A 80 -7.22 -4.81 12.81
CA PRO A 80 -8.40 -3.96 13.06
C PRO A 80 -8.11 -2.73 13.92
N ASP A 81 -7.02 -2.74 14.66
CA ASP A 81 -6.52 -1.63 15.47
C ASP A 81 -5.41 -0.81 14.79
N CYS A 82 -5.35 -0.88 13.46
CA CYS A 82 -4.43 -0.09 12.64
C CYS A 82 -4.66 1.42 12.87
N ASP A 83 -3.58 2.16 13.11
CA ASP A 83 -3.62 3.61 13.26
C ASP A 83 -3.65 4.31 11.90
N MET A 84 -2.89 3.79 10.93
CA MET A 84 -2.70 4.42 9.62
C MET A 84 -2.45 3.37 8.53
N VAL A 85 -2.97 3.66 7.34
CA VAL A 85 -2.68 2.90 6.11
C VAL A 85 -1.76 3.72 5.21
N ILE A 86 -0.64 3.13 4.79
CA ILE A 86 0.23 3.73 3.77
C ILE A 86 0.18 2.85 2.51
N SER A 87 -0.23 3.45 1.41
CA SER A 87 -0.28 2.79 0.11
C SER A 87 0.93 3.18 -0.74
N GLY A 88 1.74 2.21 -1.10
CA GLY A 88 2.96 2.39 -1.91
C GLY A 88 4.17 1.67 -1.29
N ILE A 89 5.38 2.03 -1.71
CA ILE A 89 5.75 3.10 -2.68
C ILE A 89 5.51 2.59 -4.09
N ASN A 90 4.62 3.25 -4.84
CA ASN A 90 4.33 2.88 -6.21
C ASN A 90 5.53 3.15 -7.14
N LEU A 91 5.79 2.21 -8.05
CA LEU A 91 6.76 2.35 -9.12
C LEU A 91 6.16 3.16 -10.27
N GLY A 92 6.32 4.46 -10.23
CA GLY A 92 5.76 5.42 -11.18
C GLY A 92 4.93 6.50 -10.49
N ALA A 93 4.87 7.67 -11.10
CA ALA A 93 4.07 8.77 -10.59
C ALA A 93 2.57 8.52 -10.82
N ASN A 94 1.75 8.97 -9.86
CA ASN A 94 0.31 9.07 -10.01
C ASN A 94 -0.06 10.56 -9.97
N LEU A 95 -0.26 11.16 -11.14
CA LEU A 95 -0.45 12.60 -11.31
C LEU A 95 -1.77 12.91 -12.05
N GLY A 96 -2.42 14.00 -11.66
CA GLY A 96 -3.62 14.48 -12.32
C GLY A 96 -4.71 13.42 -12.42
N THR A 97 -5.18 13.13 -13.62
CA THR A 97 -6.24 12.16 -13.90
C THR A 97 -5.85 10.71 -13.61
N ASP A 98 -4.55 10.38 -13.60
CA ASP A 98 -4.05 9.03 -13.34
C ASP A 98 -4.45 8.57 -11.92
N CYS A 99 -4.58 9.51 -10.98
CA CYS A 99 -5.05 9.21 -9.62
C CYS A 99 -6.43 8.52 -9.58
N ASN A 100 -7.26 8.70 -10.62
CA ASN A 100 -8.58 8.05 -10.67
C ASN A 100 -8.48 6.56 -11.02
N TYR A 101 -7.43 6.17 -11.74
CA TYR A 101 -7.17 4.79 -12.16
C TYR A 101 -6.16 4.09 -11.28
N SER A 102 -5.49 4.83 -10.39
CA SER A 102 -4.43 4.34 -9.51
C SER A 102 -4.98 3.43 -8.41
N GLY A 103 -4.51 2.20 -8.34
CA GLY A 103 -4.73 1.29 -7.22
C GLY A 103 -4.08 1.80 -5.94
N THR A 104 -2.92 2.45 -6.03
CA THR A 104 -2.23 3.09 -4.90
C THR A 104 -3.10 4.19 -4.27
N ALA A 105 -3.63 5.12 -5.08
CA ALA A 105 -4.53 6.17 -4.59
C ALA A 105 -5.86 5.61 -4.08
N ALA A 106 -6.38 4.56 -4.73
CA ALA A 106 -7.61 3.90 -4.35
C ALA A 106 -7.52 3.25 -2.96
N ALA A 107 -6.42 2.56 -2.66
CA ALA A 107 -6.21 1.96 -1.35
C ALA A 107 -6.18 3.00 -0.23
N ALA A 108 -5.52 4.14 -0.43
CA ALA A 108 -5.54 5.23 0.54
C ALA A 108 -6.95 5.81 0.73
N ARG A 109 -7.71 6.02 -0.36
CA ARG A 109 -9.12 6.44 -0.28
C ARG A 109 -9.97 5.42 0.48
N GLU A 110 -9.81 4.13 0.19
CA GLU A 110 -10.54 3.06 0.89
C GLU A 110 -10.28 3.09 2.39
N ALA A 111 -9.04 3.31 2.82
CA ALA A 111 -8.70 3.44 4.23
C ALA A 111 -9.41 4.62 4.90
N VAL A 112 -9.44 5.79 4.24
CA VAL A 112 -10.15 6.98 4.74
C VAL A 112 -11.65 6.73 4.83
N MET A 113 -12.25 6.08 3.83
CA MET A 113 -13.68 5.69 3.86
C MET A 113 -14.01 4.75 5.01
N ASN A 114 -13.04 3.96 5.47
CA ASN A 114 -13.14 3.09 6.66
C ASN A 114 -12.65 3.76 7.96
N GLY A 115 -12.52 5.09 7.99
CA GLY A 115 -12.22 5.88 9.19
C GLY A 115 -10.77 5.81 9.65
N ARG A 116 -9.81 5.47 8.78
CA ARG A 116 -8.38 5.43 9.09
C ARG A 116 -7.64 6.59 8.43
N ALA A 117 -6.63 7.11 9.12
CA ALA A 117 -5.67 7.99 8.46
C ALA A 117 -4.98 7.23 7.32
N ALA A 118 -4.71 7.90 6.21
CA ALA A 118 -4.06 7.25 5.09
C ALA A 118 -3.18 8.19 4.27
N MET A 119 -2.19 7.59 3.62
CA MET A 119 -1.28 8.27 2.70
C MET A 119 -1.03 7.38 1.47
N ALA A 120 -1.01 7.98 0.29
CA ALA A 120 -0.53 7.35 -0.94
C ALA A 120 0.85 7.91 -1.30
N VAL A 121 1.80 7.02 -1.59
CA VAL A 121 3.19 7.39 -1.89
C VAL A 121 3.59 6.79 -3.22
N SER A 122 4.08 7.64 -4.13
CA SER A 122 4.55 7.26 -5.46
C SER A 122 5.96 7.81 -5.71
N CYS A 123 6.79 7.03 -6.37
CA CYS A 123 8.13 7.42 -6.75
C CYS A 123 8.21 7.60 -8.27
N ALA A 124 8.42 8.82 -8.74
CA ALA A 124 8.73 9.09 -10.13
C ALA A 124 10.20 8.77 -10.40
N ILE A 125 10.47 8.22 -11.58
CA ILE A 125 11.84 7.94 -12.05
C ILE A 125 12.04 8.58 -13.41
N ARG A 126 13.20 9.15 -13.64
CA ARG A 126 13.57 9.65 -14.95
C ARG A 126 14.06 8.51 -15.84
N PRO A 127 13.85 8.61 -17.16
CA PRO A 127 14.36 7.62 -18.10
C PRO A 127 15.87 7.39 -17.92
N GLY A 128 16.27 6.12 -17.75
CA GLY A 128 17.67 5.74 -17.58
C GLY A 128 18.19 5.77 -16.14
N GLU A 129 17.42 6.26 -15.17
CA GLU A 129 17.77 6.23 -13.75
C GLU A 129 17.35 4.89 -13.10
N LYS A 130 18.04 4.51 -12.02
CA LYS A 130 17.63 3.38 -11.17
C LYS A 130 16.61 3.85 -10.13
N TRP A 131 15.71 2.96 -9.74
CA TRP A 131 14.79 3.21 -8.63
C TRP A 131 15.54 3.54 -7.34
N CYS A 132 15.13 4.65 -6.71
CA CYS A 132 15.64 5.06 -5.40
C CYS A 132 14.44 5.53 -4.56
N PHE A 133 14.13 4.80 -3.51
CA PHE A 133 12.97 5.09 -2.65
C PHE A 133 13.30 6.01 -1.49
N ARG A 134 14.58 6.42 -1.32
CA ARG A 134 15.06 7.19 -0.16
C ARG A 134 14.19 8.41 0.14
N ASP A 135 13.90 9.22 -0.87
CA ASP A 135 13.18 10.47 -0.67
C ASP A 135 11.69 10.22 -0.36
N ALA A 136 11.09 9.21 -1.00
CA ALA A 136 9.72 8.78 -0.74
C ALA A 136 9.57 8.20 0.68
N VAL A 137 10.53 7.39 1.12
CA VAL A 137 10.60 6.87 2.49
C VAL A 137 10.74 8.02 3.49
N TYR A 138 11.67 8.95 3.26
CA TYR A 138 11.88 10.10 4.14
C TYR A 138 10.62 10.94 4.34
N LEU A 139 9.91 11.24 3.24
CA LEU A 139 8.64 11.99 3.31
C LEU A 139 7.55 11.22 4.06
N ALA A 140 7.47 9.90 3.86
CA ALA A 140 6.51 9.07 4.57
C ALA A 140 6.82 9.00 6.08
N GLU A 141 8.07 8.78 6.46
CA GLU A 141 8.50 8.81 7.87
C GLU A 141 8.25 10.16 8.54
N TYR A 142 8.44 11.26 7.80
CA TYR A 142 8.14 12.61 8.31
C TYR A 142 6.64 12.80 8.58
N ALA A 143 5.79 12.24 7.72
CA ALA A 143 4.33 12.39 7.83
C ALA A 143 3.70 11.51 8.93
N VAL A 144 4.40 10.46 9.40
CA VAL A 144 3.91 9.58 10.48
C VAL A 144 4.42 9.97 11.88
N LYS A 145 5.15 11.08 12.00
CA LYS A 145 5.60 11.67 13.27
C LYS A 145 4.54 12.57 13.86
#